data_750504433b3ee48e2b2267989ba3b181
#
_entry.id   750504433b3ee48e2b2267989ba3b181
#
_cell.length_a   1.000
_cell.length_b   1.000
_cell.length_c   1.000
_cell.angle_alpha   90.00
_cell.angle_beta   90.00
_cell.angle_gamma   90.00
#
_symmetry.space_group_name_H-M   'P 1'
#
loop_
_entity.id
_entity.type
_entity.pdbx_description
1 polymer ?
#
loop_
_entity_poly.entity_id
_entity_poly.type
_entity_poly.pdbx_seq_one_letter_code
_entity_poly.pdbx_strand_id
1 'polypeptide(L)'
;MSDHGVPSPPEPPPSFLDTDGFSILCEIEPPRRPHIDHVRNQIHVLSGVTDAFLIPDNHLGRATVSSVAVAHEVAYMGGRSIACLNARDRNLLGFRRDLLTAASYGVDHFLFVYGDPPKEGRSTEDLTVRGMINEVHSFGTGPLFHGYPNFRIGTVAKTGRALAWRRSADFIFAQVNYSLDRLFRWRDSIDYDGKVYAGVLVLASGRMARSVNASVPEIRIPQEIVEKIESDAEVGVDIACDQVQTIKDSGAFDGVHLVPVGRFREMAERLKEIAG
;
A
#
# COMPACT_ATOMS: atom_id res chain seq x y z
N MET A 1 38.49 22.12 7.80
CA MET A 1 37.09 22.19 7.41
C MET A 1 36.35 21.28 8.35
N SER A 2 35.65 21.87 9.31
CA SER A 2 34.90 21.13 10.31
C SER A 2 33.73 20.43 9.63
N ASP A 3 33.73 19.12 9.69
CA ASP A 3 32.64 18.24 9.31
C ASP A 3 31.45 18.58 10.19
N HIS A 4 30.54 19.41 9.68
CA HIS A 4 29.24 19.64 10.29
C HIS A 4 28.41 18.41 9.99
N GLY A 5 28.57 17.37 10.85
CA GLY A 5 27.85 16.13 10.76
C GLY A 5 26.34 16.39 10.67
N VAL A 6 25.78 16.27 9.49
CA VAL A 6 24.33 16.11 9.33
C VAL A 6 23.96 14.85 10.13
N PRO A 7 23.07 14.93 11.12
CA PRO A 7 22.68 13.73 11.84
C PRO A 7 22.18 12.68 10.86
N SER A 8 22.75 11.49 10.95
CA SER A 8 22.26 10.35 10.16
C SER A 8 20.78 10.14 10.46
N PRO A 9 19.96 9.85 9.44
CA PRO A 9 18.57 9.50 9.68
C PRO A 9 18.52 8.30 10.64
N PRO A 10 17.46 8.17 11.46
CA PRO A 10 17.29 7.02 12.33
C PRO A 10 17.29 5.73 11.51
N GLU A 11 17.87 4.67 12.06
CA GLU A 11 17.78 3.36 11.40
C GLU A 11 16.31 2.98 11.20
N PRO A 12 15.92 2.56 10.00
CA PRO A 12 14.55 2.17 9.74
C PRO A 12 14.18 0.95 10.60
N PRO A 13 12.93 0.82 11.05
CA PRO A 13 12.47 -0.37 11.77
C PRO A 13 12.65 -1.62 10.89
N PRO A 14 12.66 -2.84 11.48
CA PRO A 14 12.74 -4.08 10.71
C PRO A 14 11.70 -4.13 9.58
N SER A 15 12.01 -4.81 8.49
CA SER A 15 11.06 -4.99 7.41
C SER A 15 9.91 -5.88 7.86
N PHE A 16 8.67 -5.48 7.55
CA PHE A 16 7.48 -6.31 7.74
C PHE A 16 7.53 -7.64 6.96
N LEU A 17 8.42 -7.72 5.95
CA LEU A 17 8.67 -8.95 5.20
C LEU A 17 9.52 -9.96 5.97
N ASP A 18 10.32 -9.47 6.93
CA ASP A 18 11.27 -10.27 7.70
C ASP A 18 10.71 -10.63 9.09
N THR A 19 9.45 -10.31 9.37
CA THR A 19 8.75 -10.67 10.62
C THR A 19 7.88 -11.92 10.43
N ASP A 20 7.82 -12.78 11.46
CA ASP A 20 6.99 -14.00 11.46
C ASP A 20 5.54 -13.74 11.92
N GLY A 21 5.23 -12.53 12.34
CA GLY A 21 3.91 -12.16 12.87
C GLY A 21 2.93 -11.68 11.79
N PHE A 22 1.67 -11.51 12.20
CA PHE A 22 0.64 -10.87 11.39
C PHE A 22 0.89 -9.37 11.34
N SER A 23 1.09 -8.81 10.14
CA SER A 23 1.40 -7.39 9.97
C SER A 23 0.17 -6.58 9.55
N ILE A 24 0.06 -5.37 10.08
CA ILE A 24 -0.95 -4.37 9.67
C ILE A 24 -0.24 -3.27 8.89
N LEU A 25 -0.56 -3.16 7.59
CA LEU A 25 0.00 -2.15 6.70
C LEU A 25 -1.09 -1.11 6.40
N CYS A 26 -0.90 0.13 6.87
CA CYS A 26 -1.93 1.17 6.70
C CYS A 26 -1.62 2.09 5.52
N GLU A 27 -2.63 2.33 4.68
CA GLU A 27 -2.54 3.35 3.65
C GLU A 27 -2.70 4.75 4.26
N ILE A 28 -1.84 5.68 3.85
CA ILE A 28 -1.95 7.11 4.14
C ILE A 28 -2.08 7.88 2.85
N GLU A 29 -2.97 8.89 2.83
CA GLU A 29 -3.30 9.61 1.61
C GLU A 29 -2.33 10.79 1.38
N PRO A 30 -1.54 10.79 0.28
CA PRO A 30 -0.72 11.92 -0.09
C PRO A 30 -1.59 13.15 -0.42
N PRO A 31 -1.18 14.37 0.00
CA PRO A 31 -1.98 15.55 -0.21
C PRO A 31 -1.93 16.01 -1.67
N ARG A 32 -3.02 16.68 -2.10
CA ARG A 32 -3.12 17.35 -3.42
C ARG A 32 -2.67 18.80 -3.39
N ARG A 33 -2.22 19.29 -2.25
CA ARG A 33 -1.71 20.64 -2.02
C ARG A 33 -0.33 20.53 -1.38
N PRO A 34 0.55 21.54 -1.53
CA PRO A 34 1.91 21.49 -1.02
C PRO A 34 1.99 21.67 0.51
N HIS A 35 1.19 20.91 1.26
CA HIS A 35 1.17 20.90 2.72
C HIS A 35 1.15 19.45 3.21
N ILE A 36 2.13 19.05 4.00
CA ILE A 36 2.28 17.67 4.48
C ILE A 36 1.84 17.44 5.93
N ASP A 37 1.33 18.48 6.62
CA ASP A 37 0.94 18.36 8.03
C ASP A 37 -0.16 17.30 8.24
N HIS A 38 -1.07 17.16 7.28
CA HIS A 38 -2.08 16.11 7.33
C HIS A 38 -1.46 14.70 7.25
N VAL A 39 -0.43 14.53 6.43
CA VAL A 39 0.33 13.28 6.33
C VAL A 39 1.05 12.98 7.65
N ARG A 40 1.75 13.97 8.22
CA ARG A 40 2.42 13.84 9.52
C ARG A 40 1.47 13.42 10.61
N ASN A 41 0.26 14.00 10.61
CA ASN A 41 -0.77 13.63 11.56
C ASN A 41 -1.27 12.20 11.36
N GLN A 42 -1.46 11.73 10.12
CA GLN A 42 -1.80 10.33 9.84
C GLN A 42 -0.69 9.39 10.33
N ILE A 43 0.58 9.68 10.02
CA ILE A 43 1.73 8.91 10.48
C ILE A 43 1.74 8.84 12.00
N HIS A 44 1.64 9.99 12.69
CA HIS A 44 1.66 10.04 14.14
C HIS A 44 0.55 9.21 14.79
N VAL A 45 -0.67 9.28 14.27
CA VAL A 45 -1.83 8.55 14.83
C VAL A 45 -1.72 7.04 14.60
N LEU A 46 -1.22 6.63 13.43
CA LEU A 46 -1.20 5.22 13.04
C LEU A 46 0.08 4.48 13.43
N SER A 47 1.17 5.19 13.77
CA SER A 47 2.49 4.58 14.05
C SER A 47 2.50 3.56 15.20
N GLY A 48 1.53 3.65 16.11
CA GLY A 48 1.41 2.68 17.22
C GLY A 48 0.68 1.38 16.87
N VAL A 49 0.14 1.27 15.65
CA VAL A 49 -0.71 0.14 15.23
C VAL A 49 -0.41 -0.37 13.82
N THR A 50 0.60 0.19 13.14
CA THR A 50 0.99 -0.24 11.80
C THR A 50 2.46 -0.61 11.73
N ASP A 51 2.77 -1.66 10.98
CA ASP A 51 4.15 -2.11 10.71
C ASP A 51 4.78 -1.35 9.54
N ALA A 52 3.97 -0.87 8.60
CA ALA A 52 4.42 -0.01 7.51
C ALA A 52 3.27 0.83 6.94
N PHE A 53 3.65 1.95 6.31
CA PHE A 53 2.72 2.86 5.65
C PHE A 53 2.77 2.66 4.13
N LEU A 54 1.64 2.38 3.50
CA LEU A 54 1.51 2.42 2.05
C LEU A 54 1.14 3.82 1.59
N ILE A 55 1.85 4.31 0.59
CA ILE A 55 1.64 5.64 0.03
C ILE A 55 1.21 5.51 -1.43
N PRO A 56 -0.07 5.76 -1.78
CA PRO A 56 -0.54 5.77 -3.15
C PRO A 56 0.16 6.79 -4.04
N ASP A 57 0.17 6.53 -5.35
CA ASP A 57 0.78 7.38 -6.36
C ASP A 57 -0.30 7.86 -7.34
N ASN A 58 -0.55 9.16 -7.36
CA ASN A 58 -1.55 9.82 -8.23
C ASN A 58 -2.93 9.13 -8.19
N HIS A 59 -3.39 8.80 -6.98
CA HIS A 59 -4.64 8.11 -6.74
C HIS A 59 -5.84 8.78 -7.45
N LEU A 60 -6.71 7.98 -8.03
CA LEU A 60 -7.85 8.40 -8.86
C LEU A 60 -7.45 9.25 -10.08
N GLY A 61 -6.24 9.08 -10.59
CA GLY A 61 -5.73 9.78 -11.78
C GLY A 61 -5.54 11.28 -11.57
N ARG A 62 -5.29 11.73 -10.34
CA ARG A 62 -5.04 13.14 -10.00
C ARG A 62 -3.66 13.29 -9.38
N ALA A 63 -2.99 14.39 -9.69
CA ALA A 63 -1.69 14.69 -9.10
C ALA A 63 -1.76 14.82 -7.58
N THR A 64 -0.82 14.19 -6.91
CA THR A 64 -0.58 14.28 -5.47
C THR A 64 0.89 14.61 -5.22
N VAL A 65 1.25 14.92 -3.99
CA VAL A 65 2.65 14.93 -3.58
C VAL A 65 3.23 13.54 -3.83
N SER A 66 4.47 13.49 -4.33
CA SER A 66 5.14 12.23 -4.69
C SER A 66 5.10 11.21 -3.55
N SER A 67 4.75 9.97 -3.87
CA SER A 67 4.78 8.86 -2.92
C SER A 67 6.17 8.66 -2.30
N VAL A 68 7.24 8.86 -3.07
CA VAL A 68 8.64 8.81 -2.59
C VAL A 68 8.93 9.92 -1.58
N ALA A 69 8.44 11.14 -1.81
CA ALA A 69 8.62 12.24 -0.87
C ALA A 69 7.88 12.00 0.46
N VAL A 70 6.66 11.46 0.39
CA VAL A 70 5.91 11.08 1.58
C VAL A 70 6.55 9.87 2.28
N ALA A 71 7.09 8.91 1.55
CA ALA A 71 7.83 7.78 2.10
C ALA A 71 9.07 8.24 2.87
N HIS A 72 9.79 9.25 2.37
CA HIS A 72 10.87 9.89 3.11
C HIS A 72 10.39 10.54 4.41
N GLU A 73 9.24 11.22 4.39
CA GLU A 73 8.66 11.79 5.60
C GLU A 73 8.30 10.72 6.66
N VAL A 74 7.77 9.57 6.21
CA VAL A 74 7.53 8.41 7.09
C VAL A 74 8.83 7.93 7.73
N ALA A 75 9.91 7.78 6.95
CA ALA A 75 11.22 7.38 7.45
C ALA A 75 11.79 8.41 8.43
N TYR A 76 11.65 9.71 8.14
CA TYR A 76 12.06 10.79 9.03
C TYR A 76 11.32 10.75 10.39
N MET A 77 10.08 10.29 10.40
CA MET A 77 9.27 10.09 11.62
C MET A 77 9.47 8.72 12.26
N GLY A 78 10.43 7.92 11.80
CA GLY A 78 10.80 6.62 12.38
C GLY A 78 9.93 5.45 11.94
N GLY A 79 9.09 5.62 10.93
CA GLY A 79 8.25 4.56 10.37
C GLY A 79 8.88 3.87 9.16
N ARG A 80 8.32 2.73 8.76
CA ARG A 80 8.62 2.05 7.50
C ARG A 80 7.56 2.39 6.45
N SER A 81 7.99 2.58 5.22
CA SER A 81 7.11 2.98 4.13
C SER A 81 7.16 2.01 2.95
N ILE A 82 6.06 1.97 2.19
CA ILE A 82 5.94 1.30 0.89
C ILE A 82 5.48 2.37 -0.10
N ALA A 83 6.37 2.83 -0.97
CA ALA A 83 6.02 3.83 -1.98
C ALA A 83 5.35 3.16 -3.19
N CYS A 84 4.12 3.55 -3.53
CA CYS A 84 3.54 3.13 -4.80
C CYS A 84 4.21 3.87 -5.96
N LEU A 85 4.48 3.14 -7.05
CA LEU A 85 4.85 3.71 -8.32
C LEU A 85 3.95 3.12 -9.41
N ASN A 86 3.24 3.97 -10.14
CA ASN A 86 2.36 3.52 -11.21
C ASN A 86 3.05 3.57 -12.58
N ALA A 87 2.70 2.63 -13.47
CA ALA A 87 3.27 2.54 -14.81
C ALA A 87 2.70 3.59 -15.78
N ARG A 88 1.50 4.10 -15.52
CA ARG A 88 0.71 4.89 -16.48
C ARG A 88 1.19 6.32 -16.62
N ASP A 89 1.76 6.90 -15.55
CA ASP A 89 2.09 8.33 -15.49
C ASP A 89 3.57 8.62 -15.78
N ARG A 90 4.38 7.59 -16.01
CA ARG A 90 5.83 7.74 -16.17
C ARG A 90 6.40 6.88 -17.28
N ASN A 91 7.48 7.39 -17.89
CA ASN A 91 8.35 6.62 -18.77
C ASN A 91 9.50 5.98 -17.99
N LEU A 92 10.32 5.17 -18.67
CA LEU A 92 11.45 4.47 -18.05
C LEU A 92 12.43 5.42 -17.36
N LEU A 93 12.72 6.59 -17.98
CA LEU A 93 13.64 7.58 -17.38
C LEU A 93 13.06 8.15 -16.07
N GLY A 94 11.77 8.50 -16.05
CA GLY A 94 11.08 8.97 -14.85
C GLY A 94 11.06 7.91 -13.76
N PHE A 95 10.81 6.64 -14.12
CA PHE A 95 10.82 5.51 -13.20
C PHE A 95 12.20 5.32 -12.55
N ARG A 96 13.28 5.30 -13.34
CA ARG A 96 14.66 5.19 -12.82
C ARG A 96 15.03 6.36 -11.91
N ARG A 97 14.63 7.58 -12.28
CA ARG A 97 14.84 8.77 -11.44
C ARG A 97 14.14 8.63 -10.09
N ASP A 98 12.89 8.16 -10.07
CA ASP A 98 12.13 7.99 -8.84
C ASP A 98 12.77 6.92 -7.92
N LEU A 99 13.28 5.82 -8.49
CA LEU A 99 14.04 4.81 -7.75
C LEU A 99 15.37 5.35 -7.20
N LEU A 100 16.11 6.14 -7.97
CA LEU A 100 17.35 6.81 -7.51
C LEU A 100 17.05 7.78 -6.36
N THR A 101 15.98 8.55 -6.47
CA THR A 101 15.53 9.47 -5.43
C THR A 101 15.16 8.70 -4.17
N ALA A 102 14.40 7.62 -4.31
CA ALA A 102 13.99 6.76 -3.21
C ALA A 102 15.21 6.15 -2.48
N ALA A 103 16.16 5.59 -3.24
CA ALA A 103 17.40 5.06 -2.69
C ALA A 103 18.19 6.12 -1.90
N SER A 104 18.26 7.36 -2.42
CA SER A 104 18.94 8.48 -1.74
C SER A 104 18.28 8.87 -0.41
N TYR A 105 17.02 8.52 -0.23
CA TYR A 105 16.24 8.76 0.99
C TYR A 105 16.07 7.51 1.86
N GLY A 106 16.73 6.40 1.53
CA GLY A 106 16.59 5.14 2.27
C GLY A 106 15.23 4.46 2.12
N VAL A 107 14.46 4.81 1.08
CA VAL A 107 13.20 4.15 0.74
C VAL A 107 13.49 2.94 -0.13
N ASP A 108 13.18 1.75 0.36
CA ASP A 108 13.57 0.46 -0.23
C ASP A 108 12.39 -0.48 -0.53
N HIS A 109 11.15 -0.15 -0.09
CA HIS A 109 9.95 -0.94 -0.34
C HIS A 109 9.01 -0.22 -1.31
N PHE A 110 8.57 -0.93 -2.34
CA PHE A 110 7.71 -0.38 -3.39
C PHE A 110 6.52 -1.29 -3.68
N LEU A 111 5.40 -0.68 -4.02
CA LEU A 111 4.27 -1.34 -4.65
C LEU A 111 4.12 -0.86 -6.08
N PHE A 112 4.37 -1.73 -7.07
CA PHE A 112 4.18 -1.37 -8.47
C PHE A 112 2.76 -1.69 -8.91
N VAL A 113 2.11 -0.68 -9.46
CA VAL A 113 0.72 -0.74 -9.93
C VAL A 113 0.59 -0.19 -11.34
N TYR A 114 -0.49 -0.53 -12.04
CA TYR A 114 -0.72 0.06 -13.36
C TYR A 114 -1.12 1.53 -13.25
N GLY A 115 -1.90 1.88 -12.25
CA GLY A 115 -2.43 3.23 -11.99
C GLY A 115 -3.78 3.48 -12.64
N ASP A 116 -4.46 4.50 -12.14
CA ASP A 116 -5.75 4.96 -12.67
C ASP A 116 -5.55 5.81 -13.94
N PRO A 117 -6.55 5.87 -14.84
CA PRO A 117 -6.50 6.79 -15.96
C PRO A 117 -6.31 8.23 -15.49
N PRO A 118 -5.33 8.99 -16.02
CA PRO A 118 -5.11 10.36 -15.62
C PRO A 118 -6.32 11.22 -16.00
N LYS A 119 -6.73 12.11 -15.12
CA LYS A 119 -7.79 13.10 -15.40
C LYS A 119 -7.25 14.32 -16.13
N GLU A 120 -5.96 14.53 -16.07
CA GLU A 120 -5.24 15.61 -16.73
C GLU A 120 -4.02 15.04 -17.45
N GLY A 121 -3.72 15.54 -18.63
CA GLY A 121 -2.61 15.03 -19.46
C GLY A 121 -2.94 13.73 -20.19
N ARG A 122 -1.91 12.95 -20.50
CA ARG A 122 -1.99 11.69 -21.22
C ARG A 122 -1.27 10.58 -20.50
N SER A 123 -1.82 9.36 -20.55
CA SER A 123 -1.10 8.16 -20.12
C SER A 123 0.10 7.91 -21.03
N THR A 124 1.13 7.27 -20.46
CA THR A 124 2.22 6.67 -21.25
C THR A 124 1.95 5.16 -21.41
N GLU A 125 2.58 4.56 -22.42
CA GLU A 125 2.56 3.10 -22.66
C GLU A 125 3.98 2.51 -22.57
N ASP A 126 4.93 3.28 -22.05
CA ASP A 126 6.35 2.92 -21.98
C ASP A 126 6.61 1.82 -20.95
N LEU A 127 5.82 1.77 -19.87
CA LEU A 127 6.01 0.85 -18.77
C LEU A 127 4.79 -0.07 -18.57
N THR A 128 5.10 -1.28 -18.15
CA THR A 128 4.13 -2.22 -17.57
C THR A 128 4.59 -2.59 -16.17
N VAL A 129 3.67 -3.01 -15.28
CA VAL A 129 4.05 -3.47 -13.93
C VAL A 129 5.07 -4.60 -13.98
N ARG A 130 4.90 -5.55 -14.91
CA ARG A 130 5.88 -6.63 -15.14
C ARG A 130 7.23 -6.08 -15.59
N GLY A 131 7.22 -5.09 -16.48
CA GLY A 131 8.44 -4.42 -16.95
C GLY A 131 9.18 -3.71 -15.82
N MET A 132 8.45 -3.02 -14.93
CA MET A 132 9.03 -2.35 -13.76
C MET A 132 9.69 -3.35 -12.80
N ILE A 133 9.06 -4.49 -12.52
CA ILE A 133 9.63 -5.56 -11.70
C ILE A 133 10.91 -6.11 -12.35
N ASN A 134 10.86 -6.43 -13.65
CA ASN A 134 12.02 -6.94 -14.37
C ASN A 134 13.17 -5.94 -14.41
N GLU A 135 12.86 -4.65 -14.55
CA GLU A 135 13.85 -3.57 -14.51
C GLU A 135 14.61 -3.56 -13.18
N VAL A 136 13.89 -3.60 -12.05
CA VAL A 136 14.52 -3.64 -10.72
C VAL A 136 15.36 -4.90 -10.53
N HIS A 137 14.88 -6.07 -10.94
CA HIS A 137 15.66 -7.31 -10.84
C HIS A 137 16.96 -7.26 -11.68
N SER A 138 17.01 -6.42 -12.70
CA SER A 138 18.22 -6.24 -13.53
C SER A 138 19.28 -5.35 -12.87
N PHE A 139 18.97 -4.61 -11.81
CA PHE A 139 19.88 -3.63 -11.20
C PHE A 139 21.11 -4.25 -10.56
N GLY A 140 21.02 -5.50 -10.07
CA GLY A 140 22.17 -6.21 -9.52
C GLY A 140 23.35 -6.37 -10.51
N THR A 141 23.10 -6.22 -11.80
CA THR A 141 24.10 -6.32 -12.88
C THR A 141 24.45 -4.97 -13.53
N GLY A 142 23.77 -3.87 -13.15
CA GLY A 142 23.94 -2.55 -13.76
C GLY A 142 24.69 -1.55 -12.89
N PRO A 143 25.37 -0.54 -13.50
CA PRO A 143 26.20 0.43 -12.77
C PRO A 143 25.39 1.42 -11.93
N LEU A 144 24.11 1.70 -12.27
CA LEU A 144 23.30 2.76 -11.64
C LEU A 144 22.96 2.49 -10.18
N PHE A 145 22.77 1.21 -9.81
CA PHE A 145 22.35 0.81 -8.47
C PHE A 145 23.37 -0.10 -7.77
N HIS A 146 24.62 -0.10 -8.29
CA HIS A 146 25.68 -0.89 -7.68
C HIS A 146 25.98 -0.39 -6.24
N GLY A 147 25.90 -1.30 -5.27
CA GLY A 147 26.12 -0.98 -3.86
C GLY A 147 24.92 -0.41 -3.11
N TYR A 148 23.75 -0.28 -3.77
CA TYR A 148 22.50 0.07 -3.09
C TYR A 148 21.79 -1.17 -2.53
N PRO A 149 20.96 -0.99 -1.47
CA PRO A 149 20.19 -2.09 -0.92
C PRO A 149 19.24 -2.69 -1.96
N ASN A 150 18.97 -3.98 -1.84
CA ASN A 150 17.98 -4.65 -2.67
C ASN A 150 16.60 -4.04 -2.40
N PHE A 151 15.98 -3.51 -3.43
CA PHE A 151 14.59 -3.06 -3.34
C PHE A 151 13.66 -4.27 -3.14
N ARG A 152 12.70 -4.11 -2.26
CA ARG A 152 11.61 -5.05 -2.01
C ARG A 152 10.38 -4.63 -2.79
N ILE A 153 9.94 -5.47 -3.70
CA ILE A 153 8.91 -5.11 -4.68
C ILE A 153 7.63 -5.91 -4.45
N GLY A 154 6.53 -5.19 -4.23
CA GLY A 154 5.19 -5.75 -4.21
C GLY A 154 4.37 -5.42 -5.45
N THR A 155 3.30 -6.15 -5.63
CA THR A 155 2.26 -5.85 -6.63
C THR A 155 0.88 -6.27 -6.14
N VAL A 156 -0.17 -5.83 -6.85
CA VAL A 156 -1.56 -6.17 -6.51
C VAL A 156 -2.04 -7.39 -7.31
N ALA A 157 -2.71 -8.32 -6.65
CA ALA A 157 -3.39 -9.44 -7.28
C ALA A 157 -4.92 -9.34 -7.11
N LYS A 158 -5.65 -9.57 -8.21
CA LYS A 158 -7.11 -9.70 -8.19
C LYS A 158 -7.49 -11.08 -7.65
N THR A 159 -8.34 -11.12 -6.64
CA THR A 159 -8.85 -12.38 -6.10
C THR A 159 -9.64 -13.16 -7.16
N GLY A 160 -9.41 -14.47 -7.22
CA GLY A 160 -10.02 -15.35 -8.23
C GLY A 160 -9.24 -15.45 -9.55
N ARG A 161 -8.00 -14.92 -9.62
CA ARG A 161 -7.09 -15.09 -10.76
C ARG A 161 -5.76 -15.67 -10.31
N ALA A 162 -5.12 -16.46 -11.21
CA ALA A 162 -3.75 -16.93 -10.98
C ALA A 162 -2.75 -15.77 -10.93
N LEU A 163 -1.68 -15.96 -10.16
CA LEU A 163 -0.63 -14.93 -9.99
C LEU A 163 0.17 -14.68 -11.27
N ALA A 164 0.41 -15.75 -12.07
CA ALA A 164 1.23 -15.68 -13.30
C ALA A 164 2.58 -14.98 -13.01
N TRP A 165 2.93 -13.93 -13.77
CA TRP A 165 4.17 -13.17 -13.60
C TRP A 165 4.29 -12.46 -12.23
N ARG A 166 3.20 -12.29 -11.48
CA ARG A 166 3.23 -11.66 -10.14
C ARG A 166 4.01 -12.47 -9.11
N ARG A 167 4.27 -13.76 -9.39
CA ARG A 167 5.12 -14.60 -8.54
C ARG A 167 6.56 -14.08 -8.43
N SER A 168 7.01 -13.20 -9.32
CA SER A 168 8.33 -12.59 -9.27
C SER A 168 8.43 -11.39 -8.31
N ALA A 169 7.33 -10.94 -7.71
CA ALA A 169 7.34 -9.93 -6.67
C ALA A 169 7.70 -10.56 -5.30
N ASP A 170 8.27 -9.77 -4.38
CA ASP A 170 8.61 -10.22 -3.03
C ASP A 170 7.38 -10.33 -2.13
N PHE A 171 6.33 -9.54 -2.40
CA PHE A 171 5.06 -9.59 -1.68
C PHE A 171 3.88 -9.22 -2.57
N ILE A 172 2.68 -9.61 -2.15
CA ILE A 172 1.45 -9.39 -2.90
C ILE A 172 0.38 -8.79 -2.00
N PHE A 173 -0.29 -7.75 -2.50
CA PHE A 173 -1.55 -7.28 -1.94
C PHE A 173 -2.73 -7.89 -2.69
N ALA A 174 -3.52 -8.68 -1.98
CA ALA A 174 -4.81 -9.16 -2.50
C ALA A 174 -5.79 -8.00 -2.56
N GLN A 175 -6.51 -7.86 -3.67
CA GLN A 175 -7.54 -6.83 -3.81
C GLN A 175 -8.62 -6.98 -2.73
N VAL A 176 -9.11 -5.85 -2.22
CA VAL A 176 -10.23 -5.77 -1.27
C VAL A 176 -11.37 -6.70 -1.68
N ASN A 177 -11.88 -7.47 -0.72
CA ASN A 177 -12.98 -8.40 -0.96
C ASN A 177 -13.88 -8.48 0.28
N TYR A 178 -15.18 -8.24 0.09
CA TYR A 178 -16.19 -8.36 1.16
C TYR A 178 -16.73 -9.79 1.31
N SER A 179 -16.33 -10.73 0.47
CA SER A 179 -16.56 -12.16 0.64
C SER A 179 -15.28 -12.84 1.13
N LEU A 180 -15.13 -13.01 2.43
CA LEU A 180 -13.96 -13.66 3.03
C LEU A 180 -13.80 -15.10 2.55
N ASP A 181 -14.89 -15.86 2.35
CA ASP A 181 -14.83 -17.20 1.78
C ASP A 181 -14.19 -17.23 0.38
N ARG A 182 -14.48 -16.23 -0.45
CA ARG A 182 -13.87 -16.10 -1.76
C ARG A 182 -12.40 -15.73 -1.66
N LEU A 183 -12.06 -14.86 -0.71
CA LEU A 183 -10.69 -14.42 -0.44
C LEU A 183 -9.84 -15.62 0.03
N PHE A 184 -10.33 -16.42 0.99
CA PHE A 184 -9.63 -17.59 1.52
C PHE A 184 -9.45 -18.67 0.44
N ARG A 185 -10.52 -19.03 -0.29
CA ARG A 185 -10.41 -19.97 -1.41
C ARG A 185 -9.40 -19.54 -2.47
N TRP A 186 -9.31 -18.25 -2.75
CA TRP A 186 -8.28 -17.73 -3.66
C TRP A 186 -6.89 -17.90 -3.05
N ARG A 187 -6.70 -17.58 -1.78
CA ARG A 187 -5.41 -17.74 -1.08
C ARG A 187 -4.93 -19.19 -1.12
N ASP A 188 -5.82 -20.14 -0.86
CA ASP A 188 -5.53 -21.58 -0.90
C ASP A 188 -5.19 -22.07 -2.32
N SER A 189 -5.70 -21.39 -3.34
CA SER A 189 -5.50 -21.77 -4.75
C SER A 189 -4.19 -21.26 -5.36
N ILE A 190 -3.49 -20.32 -4.68
CA ILE A 190 -2.25 -19.77 -5.18
C ILE A 190 -1.06 -20.48 -4.54
N ASP A 191 -0.09 -20.84 -5.38
CA ASP A 191 1.21 -21.34 -4.98
C ASP A 191 2.19 -20.16 -5.03
N TYR A 192 2.55 -19.62 -3.85
CA TYR A 192 3.41 -18.45 -3.73
C TYR A 192 4.11 -18.42 -2.37
N ASP A 193 5.45 -18.34 -2.40
CA ASP A 193 6.32 -18.42 -1.23
C ASP A 193 6.53 -17.06 -0.54
N GLY A 194 6.19 -15.95 -1.20
CA GLY A 194 6.30 -14.61 -0.63
C GLY A 194 5.11 -14.25 0.26
N LYS A 195 5.21 -13.11 0.93
CA LYS A 195 4.18 -12.60 1.84
C LYS A 195 2.93 -12.13 1.07
N VAL A 196 1.74 -12.45 1.60
CA VAL A 196 0.45 -12.05 1.03
C VAL A 196 -0.39 -11.28 2.07
N TYR A 197 -0.73 -10.05 1.73
CA TYR A 197 -1.54 -9.16 2.57
C TYR A 197 -2.93 -8.99 2.00
N ALA A 198 -3.95 -9.22 2.81
CA ALA A 198 -5.35 -9.05 2.38
C ALA A 198 -5.77 -7.58 2.41
N GLY A 199 -6.37 -7.09 1.33
CA GLY A 199 -6.90 -5.73 1.29
C GLY A 199 -8.18 -5.58 2.12
N VAL A 200 -8.20 -4.60 3.02
CA VAL A 200 -9.36 -4.21 3.83
C VAL A 200 -9.63 -2.72 3.61
N LEU A 201 -10.86 -2.38 3.25
CA LEU A 201 -11.27 -1.00 2.97
C LEU A 201 -12.34 -0.55 3.97
N VAL A 202 -12.08 0.53 4.68
CA VAL A 202 -13.07 1.15 5.57
C VAL A 202 -14.10 1.90 4.74
N LEU A 203 -15.36 1.56 4.85
CA LEU A 203 -16.45 2.24 4.16
C LEU A 203 -16.95 3.40 5.01
N ALA A 204 -16.44 4.60 4.73
CA ALA A 204 -16.75 5.81 5.50
C ALA A 204 -18.21 6.32 5.30
N SER A 205 -18.93 5.85 4.28
CA SER A 205 -20.34 6.20 4.04
C SER A 205 -20.99 5.29 2.99
N GLY A 206 -22.31 5.18 3.01
CA GLY A 206 -23.08 4.46 1.97
C GLY A 206 -22.89 5.04 0.57
N ARG A 207 -22.71 6.37 0.45
CA ARG A 207 -22.34 7.01 -0.82
C ARG A 207 -21.02 6.47 -1.37
N MET A 208 -20.02 6.35 -0.51
CA MET A 208 -18.73 5.78 -0.88
C MET A 208 -18.90 4.32 -1.32
N ALA A 209 -19.63 3.51 -0.57
CA ALA A 209 -19.87 2.11 -0.92
C ALA A 209 -20.51 1.95 -2.30
N ARG A 210 -21.52 2.74 -2.62
CA ARG A 210 -22.12 2.77 -3.97
C ARG A 210 -21.13 3.22 -5.04
N SER A 211 -20.34 4.24 -4.76
CA SER A 211 -19.32 4.73 -5.71
C SER A 211 -18.27 3.66 -6.00
N VAL A 212 -17.81 2.93 -4.99
CA VAL A 212 -16.87 1.81 -5.14
C VAL A 212 -17.49 0.70 -6.00
N ASN A 213 -18.74 0.28 -5.71
CA ASN A 213 -19.45 -0.71 -6.53
C ASN A 213 -19.58 -0.30 -8.00
N ALA A 214 -19.77 1.00 -8.27
CA ALA A 214 -19.91 1.51 -9.63
C ALA A 214 -18.58 1.65 -10.38
N SER A 215 -17.49 2.00 -9.65
CA SER A 215 -16.20 2.36 -10.26
C SER A 215 -15.18 1.21 -10.26
N VAL A 216 -15.30 0.26 -9.34
CA VAL A 216 -14.37 -0.86 -9.16
C VAL A 216 -15.14 -2.18 -9.15
N PRO A 217 -15.50 -2.71 -10.32
CA PRO A 217 -16.36 -3.91 -10.43
C PRO A 217 -15.82 -5.16 -9.74
N GLU A 218 -14.52 -5.20 -9.45
CA GLU A 218 -13.86 -6.27 -8.73
C GLU A 218 -14.19 -6.26 -7.22
N ILE A 219 -14.47 -5.09 -6.65
CA ILE A 219 -14.87 -4.91 -5.26
C ILE A 219 -16.40 -4.93 -5.22
N ARG A 220 -16.95 -6.06 -4.81
CA ARG A 220 -18.41 -6.23 -4.67
C ARG A 220 -18.79 -6.07 -3.22
N ILE A 221 -19.32 -4.90 -2.88
CA ILE A 221 -19.87 -4.62 -1.55
C ILE A 221 -21.33 -5.11 -1.55
N PRO A 222 -21.69 -6.07 -0.67
CA PRO A 222 -23.07 -6.54 -0.54
C PRO A 222 -24.05 -5.42 -0.21
N GLN A 223 -25.25 -5.49 -0.77
CA GLN A 223 -26.26 -4.46 -0.59
C GLN A 223 -26.65 -4.27 0.89
N GLU A 224 -26.69 -5.34 1.66
CA GLU A 224 -26.93 -5.32 3.12
C GLU A 224 -25.87 -4.51 3.89
N ILE A 225 -24.59 -4.54 3.45
CA ILE A 225 -23.53 -3.72 4.03
C ILE A 225 -23.75 -2.25 3.67
N VAL A 226 -24.12 -1.95 2.42
CA VAL A 226 -24.42 -0.58 1.99
C VAL A 226 -25.53 0.01 2.85
N GLU A 227 -26.63 -0.71 3.05
CA GLU A 227 -27.77 -0.29 3.85
C GLU A 227 -27.44 -0.07 5.34
N LYS A 228 -26.62 -0.96 5.92
CA LYS A 228 -26.14 -0.79 7.31
C LYS A 228 -25.36 0.51 7.46
N ILE A 229 -24.41 0.79 6.54
CA ILE A 229 -23.57 1.99 6.58
C ILE A 229 -24.38 3.27 6.28
N GLU A 230 -25.48 3.18 5.54
CA GLU A 230 -26.38 4.30 5.32
C GLU A 230 -27.16 4.67 6.59
N SER A 231 -27.49 3.69 7.41
CA SER A 231 -28.17 3.93 8.69
C SER A 231 -27.20 4.39 9.79
N ASP A 232 -25.96 3.90 9.77
CA ASP A 232 -24.92 4.24 10.74
C ASP A 232 -23.51 4.13 10.10
N ALA A 233 -22.82 5.26 9.97
CA ALA A 233 -21.50 5.31 9.35
C ALA A 233 -20.39 4.65 10.19
N GLU A 234 -20.57 4.48 11.51
CA GLU A 234 -19.59 3.81 12.38
C GLU A 234 -19.52 2.32 12.09
N VAL A 235 -20.59 1.71 11.61
CA VAL A 235 -20.63 0.31 11.18
C VAL A 235 -19.54 -0.01 10.14
N GLY A 236 -19.11 0.96 9.33
CA GLY A 236 -18.02 0.76 8.36
C GLY A 236 -16.67 0.49 9.03
N VAL A 237 -16.40 1.08 10.18
CA VAL A 237 -15.22 0.81 11.01
C VAL A 237 -15.31 -0.57 11.64
N ASP A 238 -16.47 -0.91 12.21
CA ASP A 238 -16.71 -2.23 12.83
C ASP A 238 -16.52 -3.36 11.84
N ILE A 239 -17.12 -3.25 10.64
CA ILE A 239 -16.96 -4.26 9.57
C ILE A 239 -15.48 -4.41 9.18
N ALA A 240 -14.72 -3.33 9.07
CA ALA A 240 -13.30 -3.41 8.75
C ALA A 240 -12.50 -4.09 9.88
N CYS A 241 -12.80 -3.80 11.15
CA CYS A 241 -12.18 -4.45 12.30
C CYS A 241 -12.48 -5.95 12.34
N ASP A 242 -13.75 -6.33 12.12
CA ASP A 242 -14.18 -7.74 12.05
C ASP A 242 -13.47 -8.48 10.91
N GLN A 243 -13.28 -7.85 9.76
CA GLN A 243 -12.51 -8.42 8.66
C GLN A 243 -11.05 -8.62 9.05
N VAL A 244 -10.40 -7.61 9.64
CA VAL A 244 -9.01 -7.72 10.09
C VAL A 244 -8.86 -8.87 11.09
N GLN A 245 -9.73 -8.95 12.09
CA GLN A 245 -9.71 -10.01 13.09
C GLN A 245 -9.92 -11.40 12.45
N THR A 246 -10.92 -11.56 11.59
CA THR A 246 -11.20 -12.83 10.92
C THR A 246 -10.03 -13.27 10.01
N ILE A 247 -9.38 -12.34 9.32
CA ILE A 247 -8.21 -12.62 8.49
C ILE A 247 -7.03 -13.04 9.39
N LYS A 248 -6.80 -12.35 10.51
CA LYS A 248 -5.76 -12.68 11.49
C LYS A 248 -5.97 -14.10 12.02
N ASP A 249 -7.17 -14.41 12.49
CA ASP A 249 -7.52 -15.71 13.11
C ASP A 249 -7.44 -16.88 12.12
N SER A 250 -7.61 -16.61 10.83
CA SER A 250 -7.51 -17.66 9.80
C SER A 250 -6.09 -18.19 9.60
N GLY A 251 -5.06 -17.42 9.93
CA GLY A 251 -3.67 -17.75 9.64
C GLY A 251 -3.33 -17.90 8.15
N ALA A 252 -4.26 -17.56 7.25
CA ALA A 252 -4.09 -17.75 5.81
C ALA A 252 -3.25 -16.64 5.15
N PHE A 253 -3.15 -15.48 5.78
CA PHE A 253 -2.45 -14.31 5.27
C PHE A 253 -1.37 -13.85 6.25
N ASP A 254 -0.32 -13.25 5.72
CA ASP A 254 0.77 -12.67 6.50
C ASP A 254 0.39 -11.33 7.15
N GLY A 255 -0.76 -10.79 6.80
CA GLY A 255 -1.28 -9.54 7.33
C GLY A 255 -2.38 -8.93 6.48
N VAL A 256 -2.67 -7.67 6.74
CA VAL A 256 -3.64 -6.87 6.00
C VAL A 256 -3.03 -5.60 5.45
N HIS A 257 -3.53 -5.17 4.29
CA HIS A 257 -3.39 -3.81 3.78
C HIS A 257 -4.69 -3.07 4.07
N LEU A 258 -4.67 -2.17 5.03
CA LEU A 258 -5.82 -1.40 5.50
C LEU A 258 -5.86 -0.02 4.85
N VAL A 259 -7.00 0.31 4.22
CA VAL A 259 -7.30 1.62 3.63
C VAL A 259 -8.32 2.34 4.50
N PRO A 260 -7.92 3.25 5.40
CA PRO A 260 -8.81 3.83 6.42
C PRO A 260 -9.74 4.95 5.90
N VAL A 261 -9.52 5.51 4.71
CA VAL A 261 -10.36 6.52 4.03
C VAL A 261 -10.87 7.63 4.96
N GLY A 262 -9.95 8.34 5.60
CA GLY A 262 -10.28 9.44 6.52
C GLY A 262 -10.68 9.00 7.94
N ARG A 263 -10.98 7.72 8.18
CA ARG A 263 -11.31 7.14 9.49
C ARG A 263 -10.07 6.60 10.25
N PHE A 264 -8.89 7.18 9.97
CA PHE A 264 -7.63 6.67 10.51
C PHE A 264 -7.51 6.80 12.04
N ARG A 265 -8.23 7.75 12.68
CA ARG A 265 -8.23 7.90 14.14
C ARG A 265 -9.03 6.78 14.80
N GLU A 266 -10.24 6.57 14.34
CA GLU A 266 -11.13 5.51 14.81
C GLU A 266 -10.51 4.13 14.57
N MET A 267 -9.91 3.92 13.41
CA MET A 267 -9.18 2.68 13.12
C MET A 267 -7.97 2.49 14.05
N ALA A 268 -7.18 3.55 14.31
CA ALA A 268 -6.04 3.44 15.21
C ALA A 268 -6.45 3.04 16.65
N GLU A 269 -7.58 3.54 17.13
CA GLU A 269 -8.11 3.17 18.45
C GLU A 269 -8.53 1.70 18.50
N ARG A 270 -9.29 1.24 17.49
CA ARG A 270 -9.80 -0.13 17.44
C ARG A 270 -8.70 -1.16 17.15
N LEU A 271 -7.71 -0.82 16.34
CA LEU A 271 -6.60 -1.73 16.03
C LEU A 271 -5.69 -2.01 17.24
N LYS A 272 -5.63 -1.14 18.24
CA LYS A 272 -4.90 -1.41 19.50
C LYS A 272 -5.45 -2.65 20.21
N GLU A 273 -6.75 -2.87 20.14
CA GLU A 273 -7.41 -4.04 20.74
C GLU A 273 -7.10 -5.33 19.95
N ILE A 274 -6.89 -5.22 18.64
CA ILE A 274 -6.61 -6.35 17.75
C ILE A 274 -5.11 -6.71 17.75
N ALA A 275 -4.23 -5.72 17.90
CA ALA A 275 -2.77 -5.91 17.88
C ALA A 275 -2.23 -6.51 19.19
N GLY A 276 -2.92 -6.34 20.33
CA GLY A 276 -2.59 -6.93 21.63
C GLY A 276 -3.03 -8.35 21.72
#